data_d1b03d696ccb7acb1ae98310b673cfde
#
_entry.id   d1b03d696ccb7acb1ae98310b673cfde
#
_cell.length_a   1.000
_cell.length_b   1.000
_cell.length_c   1.000
_cell.angle_alpha   90.00
_cell.angle_beta   90.00
_cell.angle_gamma   90.00
#
_symmetry.space_group_name_H-M   'P 1'
#
loop_
_entity.id
_entity.type
_entity.pdbx_description
1 polymer ?
#
loop_
_entity_poly.entity_id
_entity_poly.type
_entity_poly.pdbx_seq_one_letter_code
_entity_poly.pdbx_strand_id
1 'polypeptide(L)'
;MKRLILTLILNLCLACVAMTAWSQNLMLSQEDPEDEIAVVGYFCKNDTMTYRQTHNKYKIHEGDTTVSESYVEEFMIVVTDSTGDGYKLKYVPLSFTLHDADTVTAIMTSAMSQLMQSVVCEFTTDELGQLKSITNWREIRDQLKKGVKVTCDTLYATIPDMDSIMPRKSLENILLLHFSTEEGIRDSYEELENLFGIHGTILEIGDKEVETEEQGYPQHISARIGYTTIEDEEDDFEGDYAISTHSTTIIPVEDMMDLGFGALAMMMSDMVSDSLDAVRDQIVDSLKMVKPNGAEIILKEYCGFFLNGWPKEYYYEKTIDLGIGQNIETRYIEWVSRNWNIYIREDKPTDNREI
;
A
#
# COMPACT_ATOMS: atom_id res chain seq x y z
N MET A 1 18.46 4.66 -24.67
CA MET A 1 18.40 3.22 -24.46
C MET A 1 18.94 2.81 -23.09
N LYS A 2 20.29 2.90 -22.80
CA LYS A 2 20.83 2.49 -21.47
C LYS A 2 20.16 3.16 -20.26
N ARG A 3 19.84 4.46 -20.32
CA ARG A 3 19.14 5.17 -19.22
C ARG A 3 17.71 4.68 -19.02
N LEU A 4 16.99 4.35 -20.10
CA LEU A 4 15.62 3.84 -20.03
C LEU A 4 15.58 2.45 -19.41
N ILE A 5 16.50 1.57 -19.81
CA ILE A 5 16.66 0.23 -19.25
C ILE A 5 17.02 0.32 -17.76
N LEU A 6 17.96 1.19 -17.39
CA LEU A 6 18.36 1.39 -16.00
C LEU A 6 17.20 1.92 -15.14
N THR A 7 16.39 2.82 -15.67
CA THR A 7 15.19 3.34 -14.99
C THR A 7 14.13 2.26 -14.83
N LEU A 8 13.93 1.41 -15.85
CA LEU A 8 12.98 0.29 -15.79
C LEU A 8 13.43 -0.77 -14.78
N ILE A 9 14.73 -1.10 -14.78
CA ILE A 9 15.34 -2.02 -13.80
C ILE A 9 15.14 -1.48 -12.38
N LEU A 10 15.46 -0.22 -12.16
CA LEU A 10 15.36 0.39 -10.82
C LEU A 10 13.92 0.43 -10.33
N ASN A 11 12.95 0.76 -11.19
CA ASN A 11 11.53 0.75 -10.82
C ASN A 11 11.01 -0.66 -10.58
N LEU A 12 11.52 -1.67 -11.29
CA LEU A 12 11.12 -3.07 -11.11
C LEU A 12 11.71 -3.68 -9.84
N CYS A 13 12.98 -3.36 -9.52
CA CYS A 13 13.60 -3.71 -8.23
C CYS A 13 12.78 -3.13 -7.06
N LEU A 14 12.28 -1.90 -7.23
CA LEU A 14 11.47 -1.21 -6.25
C LEU A 14 10.08 -1.84 -6.05
N ALA A 15 9.47 -2.33 -7.13
CA ALA A 15 8.17 -3.01 -7.06
C ALA A 15 8.26 -4.41 -6.40
N CYS A 16 9.38 -5.12 -6.59
CA CYS A 16 9.59 -6.44 -5.98
C CYS A 16 9.87 -6.39 -4.47
N VAL A 17 10.21 -5.23 -3.92
CA VAL A 17 10.45 -5.01 -2.47
C VAL A 17 9.22 -4.35 -1.81
N ALA A 18 8.04 -4.50 -2.38
CA ALA A 18 6.79 -4.13 -1.72
C ALA A 18 6.48 -5.19 -0.64
N MET A 19 7.02 -4.98 0.56
CA MET A 19 6.80 -5.85 1.71
C MET A 19 5.84 -5.17 2.65
N THR A 20 4.78 -5.86 2.96
CA THR A 20 3.83 -5.47 4.00
C THR A 20 4.34 -6.02 5.33
N ALA A 21 5.13 -5.23 6.04
CA ALA A 21 5.60 -5.55 7.38
C ALA A 21 4.53 -5.25 8.43
N TRP A 22 3.34 -5.88 8.32
CA TRP A 22 2.31 -5.66 9.31
C TRP A 22 2.14 -6.82 10.29
N SER A 23 2.10 -6.47 11.54
CA SER A 23 1.32 -7.05 12.63
C SER A 23 1.73 -8.37 13.29
N GLN A 24 2.51 -9.23 12.71
CA GLN A 24 2.79 -10.50 13.39
C GLN A 24 3.74 -10.39 14.59
N ASN A 25 4.53 -9.32 14.66
CA ASN A 25 5.54 -9.14 15.71
C ASN A 25 5.17 -8.13 16.81
N LEU A 26 4.07 -7.39 16.66
CA LEU A 26 3.59 -6.44 17.66
C LEU A 26 2.59 -7.04 18.65
N MET A 27 2.19 -8.31 18.45
CA MET A 27 1.36 -9.02 19.41
C MET A 27 2.16 -9.36 20.64
N LEU A 28 1.90 -8.67 21.76
CA LEU A 28 2.48 -9.08 23.00
C LEU A 28 1.85 -8.70 24.29
N SER A 29 2.20 -9.53 25.23
CA SER A 29 2.14 -9.57 26.70
C SER A 29 0.79 -9.24 27.33
N GLN A 30 0.28 -10.22 28.04
CA GLN A 30 -0.82 -10.15 28.99
C GLN A 30 -0.36 -9.38 30.24
N GLU A 31 -0.48 -8.05 30.23
CA GLU A 31 -0.42 -7.26 31.46
C GLU A 31 -1.37 -6.07 31.29
N ASP A 32 -2.39 -5.99 32.14
CA ASP A 32 -3.38 -4.95 32.42
C ASP A 32 -4.20 -4.37 31.22
N PRO A 33 -5.52 -4.65 31.17
CA PRO A 33 -6.38 -4.21 30.05
C PRO A 33 -6.61 -2.70 29.95
N GLU A 34 -6.11 -1.88 30.87
CA GLU A 34 -6.20 -0.41 30.79
C GLU A 34 -5.13 0.19 29.85
N ASP A 35 -4.10 -0.59 29.49
CA ASP A 35 -2.98 -0.14 28.68
C ASP A 35 -3.03 -0.69 27.22
N GLU A 36 -4.18 -1.18 26.77
CA GLU A 36 -4.33 -1.78 25.45
C GLU A 36 -5.39 -1.08 24.59
N ILE A 37 -5.13 -1.01 23.30
CA ILE A 37 -6.09 -0.58 22.28
C ILE A 37 -6.46 -1.78 21.42
N ALA A 38 -7.75 -2.15 21.37
CA ALA A 38 -8.28 -3.09 20.41
C ALA A 38 -8.76 -2.35 19.16
N VAL A 39 -8.16 -2.65 18.01
CA VAL A 39 -8.57 -2.08 16.72
C VAL A 39 -9.79 -2.85 16.20
N VAL A 40 -10.99 -2.38 16.52
CA VAL A 40 -12.25 -3.07 16.19
C VAL A 40 -13.17 -2.15 15.43
N GLY A 41 -13.64 -2.60 14.26
CA GLY A 41 -14.60 -1.89 13.43
C GLY A 41 -16.04 -2.11 13.91
N TYR A 42 -16.72 -1.03 14.26
CA TYR A 42 -18.15 -1.03 14.57
C TYR A 42 -18.92 -0.38 13.43
N PHE A 43 -19.09 -1.11 12.32
CA PHE A 43 -19.69 -0.59 11.11
C PHE A 43 -21.17 -0.94 11.03
N CYS A 44 -21.99 0.07 10.71
CA CYS A 44 -23.43 -0.13 10.55
C CYS A 44 -23.80 -0.20 9.07
N LYS A 45 -24.83 -0.96 8.76
CA LYS A 45 -25.38 -0.99 7.40
C LYS A 45 -25.76 0.42 6.93
N ASN A 46 -25.34 0.79 5.73
CA ASN A 46 -25.44 2.09 5.07
C ASN A 46 -24.48 3.18 5.60
N ASP A 47 -23.57 2.85 6.51
CA ASP A 47 -22.46 3.75 6.80
C ASP A 47 -21.63 3.99 5.53
N THR A 48 -21.19 5.22 5.36
CA THR A 48 -20.31 5.62 4.27
C THR A 48 -19.16 6.47 4.75
N MET A 49 -17.98 6.22 4.17
CA MET A 49 -16.79 7.06 4.33
C MET A 49 -16.23 7.40 2.98
N THR A 50 -16.01 8.68 2.72
CA THR A 50 -15.30 9.15 1.52
C THR A 50 -13.87 9.49 1.89
N TYR A 51 -12.93 8.98 1.12
CA TYR A 51 -11.51 9.20 1.28
C TYR A 51 -10.91 9.90 0.08
N ARG A 52 -9.84 10.66 0.31
CA ARG A 52 -8.92 11.16 -0.71
C ARG A 52 -7.56 10.54 -0.48
N GLN A 53 -7.01 9.96 -1.52
CA GLN A 53 -5.63 9.47 -1.54
C GLN A 53 -4.77 10.39 -2.39
N THR A 54 -3.62 10.79 -1.84
CA THR A 54 -2.54 11.46 -2.57
C THR A 54 -1.34 10.52 -2.62
N HIS A 55 -0.88 10.22 -3.82
CA HIS A 55 0.27 9.36 -4.06
C HIS A 55 1.36 10.13 -4.80
N ASN A 56 2.61 10.03 -4.31
CA ASN A 56 3.75 10.64 -4.97
C ASN A 56 4.96 9.69 -4.96
N LYS A 57 5.71 9.71 -6.06
CA LYS A 57 7.04 9.08 -6.16
C LYS A 57 8.07 10.13 -6.56
N TYR A 58 9.15 10.16 -5.79
CA TYR A 58 10.26 11.09 -5.99
C TYR A 58 11.56 10.32 -6.19
N LYS A 59 12.45 10.91 -6.98
CA LYS A 59 13.85 10.49 -7.10
C LYS A 59 14.73 11.65 -6.69
N ILE A 60 15.63 11.39 -5.76
CA ILE A 60 16.63 12.36 -5.33
C ILE A 60 17.99 11.87 -5.84
N HIS A 61 18.69 12.71 -6.61
CA HIS A 61 20.00 12.43 -7.13
C HIS A 61 20.85 13.70 -7.06
N GLU A 62 22.03 13.63 -6.40
CA GLU A 62 22.94 14.78 -6.20
C GLU A 62 22.26 16.01 -5.56
N GLY A 63 21.22 15.81 -4.77
CA GLY A 63 20.46 16.88 -4.11
C GLY A 63 19.29 17.46 -4.95
N ASP A 64 19.18 17.08 -6.21
CA ASP A 64 18.04 17.43 -7.05
C ASP A 64 16.90 16.44 -6.86
N THR A 65 15.68 16.95 -6.67
CA THR A 65 14.46 16.15 -6.54
C THR A 65 13.66 16.17 -7.83
N THR A 66 13.33 15.00 -8.34
CA THR A 66 12.49 14.84 -9.53
C THR A 66 11.24 14.06 -9.16
N VAL A 67 10.06 14.59 -9.48
CA VAL A 67 8.79 13.85 -9.38
C VAL A 67 8.74 12.83 -10.52
N SER A 68 8.57 11.56 -10.18
CA SER A 68 8.43 10.50 -11.18
C SER A 68 6.99 10.06 -11.39
N GLU A 69 6.13 10.28 -10.38
CA GLU A 69 4.69 10.06 -10.44
C GLU A 69 4.01 10.87 -9.34
N SER A 70 2.86 11.48 -9.66
CA SER A 70 2.00 12.15 -8.69
C SER A 70 0.56 12.07 -9.14
N TYR A 71 -0.34 11.54 -8.28
CA TYR A 71 -1.78 11.53 -8.56
C TYR A 71 -2.59 11.71 -7.28
N VAL A 72 -3.85 12.11 -7.47
CA VAL A 72 -4.87 12.17 -6.44
C VAL A 72 -6.08 11.38 -6.90
N GLU A 73 -6.64 10.57 -6.01
CA GLU A 73 -7.89 9.87 -6.23
C GLU A 73 -8.85 10.07 -5.06
N GLU A 74 -10.14 9.99 -5.34
CA GLU A 74 -11.19 9.94 -4.34
C GLU A 74 -12.00 8.67 -4.51
N PHE A 75 -12.35 8.05 -3.40
CA PHE A 75 -13.18 6.86 -3.35
C PHE A 75 -14.07 6.86 -2.12
N MET A 76 -15.12 6.05 -2.17
CA MET A 76 -16.07 5.90 -1.07
C MET A 76 -16.16 4.44 -0.65
N ILE A 77 -16.12 4.20 0.64
CA ILE A 77 -16.44 2.90 1.24
C ILE A 77 -17.88 2.94 1.74
N VAL A 78 -18.66 1.91 1.38
CA VAL A 78 -20.08 1.77 1.75
C VAL A 78 -20.28 0.43 2.44
N VAL A 79 -20.84 0.41 3.64
CA VAL A 79 -21.26 -0.82 4.32
C VAL A 79 -22.62 -1.25 3.76
N THR A 80 -22.65 -2.36 3.02
CA THR A 80 -23.88 -2.87 2.39
C THR A 80 -24.63 -3.84 3.28
N ASP A 81 -23.91 -4.53 4.19
CA ASP A 81 -24.49 -5.47 5.14
C ASP A 81 -23.61 -5.56 6.39
N SER A 82 -24.24 -5.74 7.56
CA SER A 82 -23.59 -5.89 8.85
C SER A 82 -24.27 -7.03 9.59
N THR A 83 -23.50 -8.05 9.93
CA THR A 83 -23.98 -9.27 10.60
C THR A 83 -23.04 -9.64 11.75
N GLY A 84 -23.43 -10.62 12.56
CA GLY A 84 -22.55 -11.14 13.62
C GLY A 84 -21.30 -11.87 13.10
N ASP A 85 -21.24 -12.21 11.81
CA ASP A 85 -20.11 -12.92 11.19
C ASP A 85 -19.17 -11.97 10.42
N GLY A 86 -19.50 -10.66 10.38
CA GLY A 86 -18.70 -9.66 9.68
C GLY A 86 -19.49 -8.70 8.79
N TYR A 87 -18.76 -7.94 8.00
CA TYR A 87 -19.32 -6.88 7.17
C TYR A 87 -19.13 -7.16 5.69
N LYS A 88 -20.10 -6.68 4.87
CA LYS A 88 -19.97 -6.60 3.41
C LYS A 88 -19.85 -5.14 3.02
N LEU A 89 -18.83 -4.82 2.29
CA LEU A 89 -18.52 -3.45 1.91
C LEU A 89 -18.31 -3.32 0.40
N LYS A 90 -18.42 -2.08 -0.07
CA LYS A 90 -18.09 -1.70 -1.44
C LYS A 90 -17.08 -0.56 -1.42
N TYR A 91 -16.05 -0.71 -2.25
CA TYR A 91 -15.19 0.38 -2.66
C TYR A 91 -15.72 0.95 -3.97
N VAL A 92 -16.06 2.21 -3.96
CA VAL A 92 -16.66 2.94 -5.09
C VAL A 92 -15.70 4.04 -5.51
N PRO A 93 -15.00 3.91 -6.64
CA PRO A 93 -14.15 4.98 -7.15
C PRO A 93 -15.00 6.21 -7.50
N LEU A 94 -14.52 7.41 -7.19
CA LEU A 94 -15.23 8.68 -7.46
C LEU A 94 -14.48 9.54 -8.48
N SER A 95 -13.18 9.73 -8.29
CA SER A 95 -12.36 10.54 -9.19
C SER A 95 -10.89 10.09 -9.18
N PHE A 96 -10.18 10.39 -10.26
CA PHE A 96 -8.75 10.20 -10.37
C PHE A 96 -8.14 11.35 -11.19
N THR A 97 -7.03 11.92 -10.72
CA THR A 97 -6.32 12.98 -11.41
C THR A 97 -4.82 12.72 -11.35
N LEU A 98 -4.21 12.46 -12.50
CA LEU A 98 -2.76 12.39 -12.65
C LEU A 98 -2.20 13.81 -12.77
N HIS A 99 -1.27 14.18 -11.91
CA HIS A 99 -0.65 15.51 -11.90
C HIS A 99 0.69 15.51 -12.62
N ASP A 100 1.53 14.50 -12.40
CA ASP A 100 2.85 14.38 -13.00
C ASP A 100 3.24 12.91 -13.18
N ALA A 101 3.87 12.58 -14.28
CA ALA A 101 4.47 11.28 -14.53
C ALA A 101 5.34 11.33 -15.79
N ASP A 102 6.35 10.45 -15.90
CA ASP A 102 7.02 10.21 -17.17
C ASP A 102 6.05 9.57 -18.19
N THR A 103 6.38 9.64 -19.48
CA THR A 103 5.47 9.22 -20.56
C THR A 103 4.99 7.78 -20.43
N VAL A 104 5.85 6.84 -20.01
CA VAL A 104 5.49 5.42 -19.83
C VAL A 104 4.54 5.26 -18.67
N THR A 105 4.92 5.83 -17.52
CA THR A 105 4.13 5.84 -16.31
C THR A 105 2.77 6.49 -16.54
N ALA A 106 2.72 7.65 -17.21
CA ALA A 106 1.47 8.34 -17.52
C ALA A 106 0.50 7.50 -18.35
N ILE A 107 1.00 6.80 -19.37
CA ILE A 107 0.15 5.91 -20.19
C ILE A 107 -0.38 4.75 -19.34
N MET A 108 0.48 4.09 -18.58
CA MET A 108 0.10 2.93 -17.77
C MET A 108 -0.87 3.33 -16.67
N THR A 109 -0.54 4.33 -15.87
CA THR A 109 -1.35 4.79 -14.74
C THR A 109 -2.71 5.32 -15.20
N SER A 110 -2.76 6.13 -16.28
CA SER A 110 -4.04 6.62 -16.81
C SER A 110 -4.92 5.50 -17.34
N ALA A 111 -4.35 4.54 -18.06
CA ALA A 111 -5.14 3.43 -18.60
C ALA A 111 -5.68 2.52 -17.49
N MET A 112 -4.85 2.19 -16.50
CA MET A 112 -5.26 1.37 -15.36
C MET A 112 -6.31 2.08 -14.51
N SER A 113 -6.12 3.37 -14.22
CA SER A 113 -7.08 4.16 -13.43
C SER A 113 -8.46 4.26 -14.11
N GLN A 114 -8.49 4.47 -15.43
CA GLN A 114 -9.76 4.48 -16.17
C GLN A 114 -10.53 3.16 -16.05
N LEU A 115 -9.80 2.04 -16.00
CA LEU A 115 -10.40 0.72 -15.81
C LEU A 115 -10.89 0.54 -14.39
N MET A 116 -10.06 0.86 -13.40
CA MET A 116 -10.41 0.74 -11.99
C MET A 116 -11.59 1.63 -11.61
N GLN A 117 -11.68 2.85 -12.18
CA GLN A 117 -12.83 3.75 -11.97
C GLN A 117 -14.15 3.22 -12.52
N SER A 118 -14.12 2.27 -13.45
CA SER A 118 -15.33 1.67 -14.01
C SER A 118 -15.88 0.49 -13.21
N VAL A 119 -15.16 0.03 -12.18
CA VAL A 119 -15.48 -1.19 -11.46
C VAL A 119 -15.62 -0.91 -9.97
N VAL A 120 -16.76 -1.30 -9.41
CA VAL A 120 -16.97 -1.32 -7.96
C VAL A 120 -16.33 -2.59 -7.41
N CYS A 121 -15.45 -2.45 -6.42
CA CYS A 121 -14.89 -3.59 -5.71
C CYS A 121 -15.80 -3.96 -4.54
N GLU A 122 -16.25 -5.21 -4.49
CA GLU A 122 -17.02 -5.76 -3.37
C GLU A 122 -16.11 -6.62 -2.51
N PHE A 123 -16.05 -6.32 -1.22
CA PHE A 123 -15.19 -7.02 -0.28
C PHE A 123 -15.88 -7.34 1.04
N THR A 124 -15.30 -8.24 1.80
CA THR A 124 -15.78 -8.63 3.12
C THR A 124 -14.69 -8.46 4.17
N THR A 125 -15.13 -8.17 5.39
CA THR A 125 -14.31 -8.24 6.58
C THR A 125 -14.88 -9.28 7.54
N ASP A 126 -14.12 -9.64 8.57
CA ASP A 126 -14.69 -10.38 9.71
C ASP A 126 -15.48 -9.44 10.64
N GLU A 127 -15.91 -10.01 11.76
CA GLU A 127 -16.67 -9.33 12.82
C GLU A 127 -15.89 -8.21 13.52
N LEU A 128 -14.55 -8.24 13.45
CA LEU A 128 -13.67 -7.21 14.00
C LEU A 128 -13.33 -6.10 13.00
N GLY A 129 -13.70 -6.28 11.74
CA GLY A 129 -13.44 -5.32 10.66
C GLY A 129 -12.21 -5.64 9.81
N GLN A 130 -11.49 -6.75 10.07
CA GLN A 130 -10.31 -7.14 9.30
C GLN A 130 -10.67 -7.59 7.89
N LEU A 131 -9.98 -7.07 6.88
CA LEU A 131 -10.16 -7.44 5.47
C LEU A 131 -9.95 -8.96 5.26
N LYS A 132 -10.94 -9.64 4.68
CA LYS A 132 -10.87 -11.08 4.39
C LYS A 132 -10.74 -11.39 2.91
N SER A 133 -11.63 -10.90 2.07
CA SER A 133 -11.62 -11.27 0.65
C SER A 133 -12.30 -10.22 -0.23
N ILE A 134 -11.89 -10.17 -1.49
CA ILE A 134 -12.59 -9.44 -2.55
C ILE A 134 -13.55 -10.41 -3.23
N THR A 135 -14.86 -10.22 -3.01
CA THR A 135 -15.87 -11.20 -3.39
C THR A 135 -16.13 -11.26 -4.90
N ASN A 136 -15.99 -10.12 -5.59
CA ASN A 136 -16.16 -10.02 -7.04
C ASN A 136 -14.83 -9.97 -7.82
N TRP A 137 -13.73 -10.48 -7.26
CA TRP A 137 -12.40 -10.42 -7.88
C TRP A 137 -12.34 -10.98 -9.30
N ARG A 138 -13.18 -12.00 -9.63
CA ARG A 138 -13.24 -12.57 -10.98
C ARG A 138 -13.80 -11.59 -12.00
N GLU A 139 -14.78 -10.80 -11.61
CA GLU A 139 -15.36 -9.75 -12.44
C GLU A 139 -14.34 -8.64 -12.68
N ILE A 140 -13.65 -8.21 -11.63
CA ILE A 140 -12.56 -7.22 -11.69
C ILE A 140 -11.46 -7.73 -12.61
N ARG A 141 -10.99 -8.97 -12.40
CA ARG A 141 -10.00 -9.63 -13.26
C ARG A 141 -10.39 -9.57 -14.74
N ASP A 142 -11.64 -9.90 -15.05
CA ASP A 142 -12.09 -9.99 -16.45
C ASP A 142 -12.19 -8.58 -17.10
N GLN A 143 -12.40 -7.54 -16.32
CA GLN A 143 -12.29 -6.15 -16.76
C GLN A 143 -10.81 -5.74 -16.96
N LEU A 144 -9.95 -6.01 -16.00
CA LEU A 144 -8.52 -5.71 -16.09
C LEU A 144 -7.86 -6.40 -17.29
N LYS A 145 -8.21 -7.66 -17.58
CA LYS A 145 -7.74 -8.36 -18.79
C LYS A 145 -8.06 -7.63 -20.09
N LYS A 146 -9.23 -7.00 -20.20
CA LYS A 146 -9.57 -6.19 -21.38
C LYS A 146 -8.71 -4.92 -21.43
N GLY A 147 -8.45 -4.33 -20.27
CA GLY A 147 -7.65 -3.14 -20.16
C GLY A 147 -6.18 -3.34 -20.46
N VAL A 148 -5.59 -4.43 -20.00
CA VAL A 148 -4.20 -4.76 -20.32
C VAL A 148 -3.95 -4.68 -21.81
N LYS A 149 -4.86 -5.21 -22.63
CA LYS A 149 -4.73 -5.15 -24.09
C LYS A 149 -4.73 -3.70 -24.59
N VAL A 150 -5.66 -2.87 -24.13
CA VAL A 150 -5.76 -1.45 -24.53
C VAL A 150 -4.51 -0.67 -24.10
N THR A 151 -4.02 -0.92 -22.88
CA THR A 151 -2.80 -0.31 -22.34
C THR A 151 -1.59 -0.66 -23.20
N CYS A 152 -1.42 -1.94 -23.52
CA CYS A 152 -0.34 -2.38 -24.40
C CYS A 152 -0.48 -1.81 -25.81
N ASP A 153 -1.68 -1.78 -26.41
CA ASP A 153 -1.92 -1.15 -27.71
C ASP A 153 -1.45 0.32 -27.71
N THR A 154 -1.81 1.06 -26.68
CA THR A 154 -1.43 2.49 -26.55
C THR A 154 0.07 2.66 -26.34
N LEU A 155 0.67 1.89 -25.43
CA LEU A 155 2.09 1.98 -25.10
C LEU A 155 2.97 1.71 -26.33
N TYR A 156 2.72 0.61 -27.03
CA TYR A 156 3.50 0.22 -28.22
C TYR A 156 3.24 1.10 -29.43
N ALA A 157 2.10 1.77 -29.50
CA ALA A 157 1.85 2.78 -30.54
C ALA A 157 2.52 4.12 -30.25
N THR A 158 2.73 4.45 -28.97
CA THR A 158 3.23 5.78 -28.55
C THR A 158 4.75 5.80 -28.40
N ILE A 159 5.36 4.69 -27.96
CA ILE A 159 6.80 4.64 -27.65
C ILE A 159 7.52 3.94 -28.82
N PRO A 160 8.35 4.65 -29.59
CA PRO A 160 9.16 4.05 -30.64
C PRO A 160 10.10 2.98 -30.08
N ASP A 161 10.26 1.89 -30.82
CA ASP A 161 11.16 0.78 -30.49
C ASP A 161 10.86 0.04 -29.18
N MET A 162 9.67 0.25 -28.56
CA MET A 162 9.27 -0.42 -27.34
C MET A 162 9.35 -1.95 -27.46
N ASP A 163 8.99 -2.51 -28.62
CA ASP A 163 9.05 -3.95 -28.87
C ASP A 163 10.48 -4.52 -28.86
N SER A 164 11.48 -3.68 -29.14
CA SER A 164 12.91 -4.04 -29.07
C SER A 164 13.44 -4.01 -27.64
N ILE A 165 12.79 -3.25 -26.73
CA ILE A 165 13.14 -3.17 -25.32
C ILE A 165 12.45 -4.28 -24.57
N MET A 166 11.16 -4.42 -24.76
CA MET A 166 10.30 -5.43 -24.13
C MET A 166 9.30 -5.95 -25.16
N PRO A 167 9.36 -7.23 -25.54
CA PRO A 167 8.37 -7.78 -26.46
C PRO A 167 6.97 -7.63 -25.90
N ARG A 168 6.05 -7.12 -26.73
CA ARG A 168 4.66 -6.86 -26.32
C ARG A 168 4.00 -8.03 -25.59
N LYS A 169 4.20 -9.25 -26.15
CA LYS A 169 3.62 -10.47 -25.56
C LYS A 169 4.15 -10.75 -24.15
N SER A 170 5.40 -10.39 -23.87
CA SER A 170 6.00 -10.56 -22.55
C SER A 170 5.33 -9.61 -21.53
N LEU A 171 5.17 -8.33 -21.86
CA LEU A 171 4.47 -7.37 -21.00
C LEU A 171 3.02 -7.77 -20.77
N GLU A 172 2.28 -8.14 -21.82
CA GLU A 172 0.89 -8.63 -21.69
C GLU A 172 0.81 -9.84 -20.75
N ASN A 173 1.72 -10.81 -20.88
CA ASN A 173 1.72 -12.02 -20.05
C ASN A 173 1.99 -11.68 -18.57
N ILE A 174 2.92 -10.79 -18.28
CA ILE A 174 3.26 -10.37 -16.91
C ILE A 174 2.06 -9.72 -16.25
N LEU A 175 1.46 -8.72 -16.92
CA LEU A 175 0.28 -8.03 -16.40
C LEU A 175 -0.90 -8.99 -16.22
N LEU A 176 -1.12 -9.91 -17.18
CA LEU A 176 -2.18 -10.92 -17.07
C LEU A 176 -1.93 -11.92 -15.95
N LEU A 177 -0.66 -12.28 -15.70
CA LEU A 177 -0.29 -13.19 -14.61
C LEU A 177 -0.58 -12.54 -13.26
N HIS A 178 -0.17 -11.29 -13.06
CA HIS A 178 -0.45 -10.53 -11.84
C HIS A 178 -1.95 -10.50 -11.53
N PHE A 179 -2.80 -10.15 -12.50
CA PHE A 179 -4.25 -10.12 -12.32
C PHE A 179 -4.94 -11.49 -12.43
N SER A 180 -4.22 -12.62 -12.41
CA SER A 180 -4.83 -13.94 -12.58
C SER A 180 -5.47 -14.50 -11.31
N THR A 181 -5.06 -14.03 -10.15
CA THR A 181 -5.43 -14.52 -8.82
C THR A 181 -6.21 -13.46 -8.02
N GLU A 182 -6.87 -13.89 -6.95
CA GLU A 182 -7.49 -12.96 -5.99
C GLU A 182 -6.45 -12.09 -5.31
N GLU A 183 -5.29 -12.66 -4.96
CA GLU A 183 -4.17 -11.95 -4.36
C GLU A 183 -3.68 -10.81 -5.24
N GLY A 184 -3.39 -11.05 -6.53
CA GLY A 184 -2.98 -10.00 -7.46
C GLY A 184 -4.07 -8.93 -7.70
N ILE A 185 -5.37 -9.29 -7.58
CA ILE A 185 -6.44 -8.29 -7.57
C ILE A 185 -6.42 -7.51 -6.25
N ARG A 186 -6.22 -8.16 -5.11
CA ARG A 186 -6.11 -7.52 -3.78
C ARG A 186 -4.96 -6.52 -3.75
N ASP A 187 -3.82 -6.86 -4.31
CA ASP A 187 -2.66 -5.97 -4.45
C ASP A 187 -2.98 -4.70 -5.28
N SER A 188 -3.98 -4.78 -6.16
CA SER A 188 -4.44 -3.62 -6.94
C SER A 188 -5.37 -2.68 -6.16
N TYR A 189 -5.76 -3.06 -4.93
CA TYR A 189 -6.55 -2.29 -3.98
C TYR A 189 -5.82 -2.21 -2.64
N GLU A 190 -4.52 -1.85 -2.69
CA GLU A 190 -3.67 -1.74 -1.49
C GLU A 190 -4.29 -0.84 -0.41
N GLU A 191 -5.06 0.17 -0.82
CA GLU A 191 -5.76 1.06 0.10
C GLU A 191 -6.74 0.32 1.02
N LEU A 192 -7.32 -0.79 0.59
CA LEU A 192 -8.16 -1.63 1.45
C LEU A 192 -7.35 -2.33 2.54
N GLU A 193 -6.17 -2.83 2.20
CA GLU A 193 -5.26 -3.40 3.18
C GLU A 193 -4.75 -2.34 4.16
N ASN A 194 -4.38 -1.18 3.64
CA ASN A 194 -3.90 -0.06 4.45
C ASN A 194 -4.96 0.45 5.44
N LEU A 195 -6.23 0.44 5.05
CA LEU A 195 -7.33 0.91 5.91
C LEU A 195 -7.87 -0.17 6.85
N PHE A 196 -7.92 -1.45 6.41
CA PHE A 196 -8.64 -2.51 7.13
C PHE A 196 -7.74 -3.68 7.57
N GLY A 197 -6.47 -3.70 7.19
CA GLY A 197 -5.58 -4.84 7.46
C GLY A 197 -5.24 -5.04 8.93
N ILE A 198 -5.19 -3.96 9.72
CA ILE A 198 -4.83 -4.01 11.14
C ILE A 198 -6.00 -4.29 12.08
N HIS A 199 -7.24 -4.26 11.60
CA HIS A 199 -8.39 -4.59 12.43
C HIS A 199 -8.28 -6.00 13.01
N GLY A 200 -8.84 -6.21 14.19
CA GLY A 200 -8.75 -7.46 14.94
C GLY A 200 -7.47 -7.61 15.76
N THR A 201 -6.56 -6.61 15.74
CA THR A 201 -5.36 -6.63 16.59
C THR A 201 -5.61 -5.93 17.91
N ILE A 202 -4.90 -6.39 18.97
CA ILE A 202 -4.80 -5.73 20.26
C ILE A 202 -3.39 -5.23 20.40
N LEU A 203 -3.23 -3.96 20.71
CA LEU A 203 -1.95 -3.27 20.75
C LEU A 203 -1.76 -2.62 22.12
N GLU A 204 -0.62 -2.86 22.75
CA GLU A 204 -0.24 -2.22 24.00
C GLU A 204 0.15 -0.75 23.75
N ILE A 205 -0.42 0.16 24.55
CA ILE A 205 -0.16 1.60 24.48
C ILE A 205 1.30 1.90 24.86
N GLY A 206 1.88 2.87 24.19
CA GLY A 206 3.22 3.38 24.49
C GLY A 206 4.20 3.29 23.33
N ASP A 207 5.47 3.50 23.65
CA ASP A 207 6.57 3.40 22.70
C ASP A 207 7.16 1.97 22.76
N LYS A 208 7.35 1.36 21.61
CA LYS A 208 7.91 0.00 21.45
C LYS A 208 9.11 0.03 20.51
N GLU A 209 10.09 -0.81 20.83
CA GLU A 209 11.27 -1.06 20.00
C GLU A 209 11.42 -2.57 19.81
N VAL A 210 11.53 -3.01 18.58
CA VAL A 210 11.62 -4.43 18.21
C VAL A 210 12.74 -4.64 17.20
N GLU A 211 13.64 -5.58 17.51
CA GLU A 211 14.59 -6.12 16.56
C GLU A 211 14.03 -7.42 16.00
N THR A 212 13.94 -7.53 14.69
CA THR A 212 13.38 -8.69 14.00
C THR A 212 14.14 -8.98 12.70
N GLU A 213 13.68 -9.94 11.94
CA GLU A 213 14.17 -10.22 10.60
C GLU A 213 13.00 -10.23 9.63
N GLU A 214 13.15 -9.55 8.51
CA GLU A 214 12.22 -9.60 7.40
C GLU A 214 12.90 -10.23 6.19
N GLN A 215 12.34 -11.37 5.72
CA GLN A 215 12.91 -12.18 4.61
C GLN A 215 14.38 -12.53 4.79
N GLY A 216 14.83 -12.69 6.05
CA GLY A 216 16.23 -13.00 6.39
C GLY A 216 17.14 -11.79 6.51
N TYR A 217 16.59 -10.57 6.42
CA TYR A 217 17.35 -9.32 6.64
C TYR A 217 17.02 -8.70 8.00
N PRO A 218 18.04 -8.21 8.73
CA PRO A 218 17.82 -7.53 10.00
C PRO A 218 16.92 -6.31 9.83
N GLN A 219 15.91 -6.20 10.67
CA GLN A 219 14.99 -5.09 10.70
C GLN A 219 14.86 -4.54 12.12
N HIS A 220 14.96 -3.23 12.24
CA HIS A 220 14.65 -2.48 13.44
C HIS A 220 13.32 -1.78 13.27
N ILE A 221 12.41 -1.94 14.24
CA ILE A 221 11.08 -1.33 14.23
C ILE A 221 10.89 -0.53 15.50
N SER A 222 10.57 0.75 15.39
CA SER A 222 10.02 1.56 16.47
C SER A 222 8.54 1.84 16.22
N ALA A 223 7.72 1.72 17.26
CA ALA A 223 6.29 1.96 17.18
C ALA A 223 5.83 2.84 18.34
N ARG A 224 4.85 3.70 18.08
CA ARG A 224 4.12 4.47 19.08
C ARG A 224 2.64 4.24 18.90
N ILE A 225 1.97 3.81 19.97
CA ILE A 225 0.55 3.51 20.01
C ILE A 225 -0.08 4.34 21.12
N GLY A 226 -1.20 5.00 20.83
CA GLY A 226 -1.87 5.80 21.85
C GLY A 226 -3.13 6.50 21.37
N TYR A 227 -3.85 7.08 22.33
CA TYR A 227 -4.97 7.95 22.04
C TYR A 227 -4.48 9.30 21.52
N THR A 228 -5.19 9.84 20.53
CA THR A 228 -4.97 11.20 20.06
C THR A 228 -5.93 12.14 20.81
N THR A 229 -5.39 13.12 21.54
CA THR A 229 -6.20 14.19 22.14
C THR A 229 -6.63 15.14 21.04
N ILE A 230 -7.94 15.37 20.89
CA ILE A 230 -8.46 16.45 20.05
C ILE A 230 -8.41 17.72 20.90
N GLU A 231 -7.68 18.74 20.43
CA GLU A 231 -7.63 20.06 21.11
C GLU A 231 -8.89 20.91 20.86
N ASP A 232 -9.79 20.51 19.98
CA ASP A 232 -11.01 21.24 19.66
C ASP A 232 -12.21 20.70 20.46
N GLU A 233 -12.70 21.55 21.39
CA GLU A 233 -13.80 21.26 22.33
C GLU A 233 -15.19 21.04 21.69
N GLU A 234 -15.32 21.04 20.35
CA GLU A 234 -16.63 20.96 19.68
C GLU A 234 -17.00 19.57 19.15
N ASP A 235 -16.05 18.63 19.04
CA ASP A 235 -16.34 17.23 18.69
C ASP A 235 -16.04 16.31 19.88
N ASP A 236 -17.07 15.92 20.62
CA ASP A 236 -17.05 15.00 21.78
C ASP A 236 -16.59 13.56 21.44
N PHE A 237 -15.60 13.39 20.59
CA PHE A 237 -14.94 12.10 20.35
C PHE A 237 -13.66 11.97 21.18
N GLU A 238 -13.83 11.93 22.49
CA GLU A 238 -12.80 11.41 23.39
C GLU A 238 -12.53 9.96 23.02
N GLY A 239 -11.34 9.69 22.45
CA GLY A 239 -10.89 8.31 22.25
C GLY A 239 -10.47 7.90 20.85
N ASP A 240 -10.33 8.83 19.89
CA ASP A 240 -9.58 8.55 18.64
C ASP A 240 -8.18 8.09 19.00
N TYR A 241 -7.64 7.16 18.26
CA TYR A 241 -6.32 6.58 18.53
C TYR A 241 -5.48 6.49 17.27
N ALA A 242 -4.18 6.38 17.45
CA ALA A 242 -3.25 6.27 16.34
C ALA A 242 -2.12 5.29 16.63
N ILE A 243 -1.60 4.74 15.56
CA ILE A 243 -0.45 3.85 15.52
C ILE A 243 0.54 4.46 14.53
N SER A 244 1.77 4.70 14.99
CA SER A 244 2.87 5.16 14.16
C SER A 244 3.99 4.14 14.22
N THR A 245 4.50 3.74 13.06
CA THR A 245 5.65 2.83 12.97
C THR A 245 6.75 3.44 12.11
N HIS A 246 7.98 3.12 12.48
CA HIS A 246 9.16 3.43 11.70
C HIS A 246 10.04 2.18 11.68
N SER A 247 10.28 1.63 10.51
CA SER A 247 11.19 0.50 10.37
C SER A 247 12.34 0.82 9.44
N THR A 248 13.49 0.19 9.73
CA THR A 248 14.70 0.27 8.91
C THR A 248 15.19 -1.14 8.66
N THR A 249 15.31 -1.50 7.38
CA THR A 249 15.86 -2.79 6.93
C THR A 249 17.09 -2.53 6.09
N ILE A 250 18.17 -3.29 6.33
CA ILE A 250 19.41 -3.21 5.56
C ILE A 250 19.51 -4.46 4.69
N ILE A 251 19.52 -4.27 3.37
CA ILE A 251 19.64 -5.35 2.39
C ILE A 251 20.98 -5.25 1.69
N PRO A 252 21.80 -6.35 1.63
CA PRO A 252 23.02 -6.37 0.84
C PRO A 252 22.76 -5.91 -0.59
N VAL A 253 23.66 -5.11 -1.14
CA VAL A 253 23.48 -4.54 -2.50
C VAL A 253 23.33 -5.65 -3.54
N GLU A 254 24.05 -6.75 -3.38
CA GLU A 254 23.96 -7.92 -4.26
C GLU A 254 22.56 -8.51 -4.29
N ASP A 255 21.99 -8.76 -3.11
CA ASP A 255 20.69 -9.41 -2.97
C ASP A 255 19.60 -8.51 -3.55
N MET A 256 19.67 -7.21 -3.33
CA MET A 256 18.73 -6.26 -3.91
C MET A 256 18.86 -6.21 -5.44
N MET A 257 20.10 -6.23 -5.98
CA MET A 257 20.32 -6.27 -7.42
C MET A 257 19.86 -7.60 -8.03
N ASP A 258 20.06 -8.73 -7.34
CA ASP A 258 19.61 -10.05 -7.79
C ASP A 258 18.08 -10.12 -7.91
N LEU A 259 17.35 -9.55 -6.96
CA LEU A 259 15.90 -9.46 -7.04
C LEU A 259 15.46 -8.67 -8.29
N GLY A 260 16.06 -7.52 -8.55
CA GLY A 260 15.69 -6.68 -9.67
C GLY A 260 16.15 -7.22 -11.03
N PHE A 261 17.37 -7.71 -11.13
CA PHE A 261 17.87 -8.32 -12.36
C PHE A 261 17.21 -9.65 -12.64
N GLY A 262 16.87 -10.45 -11.60
CA GLY A 262 16.11 -11.68 -11.74
C GLY A 262 14.72 -11.44 -12.32
N ALA A 263 14.00 -10.44 -11.82
CA ALA A 263 12.71 -10.04 -12.38
C ALA A 263 12.84 -9.57 -13.83
N LEU A 264 13.88 -8.78 -14.14
CA LEU A 264 14.15 -8.31 -15.50
C LEU A 264 14.51 -9.48 -16.45
N ALA A 265 15.31 -10.43 -16.00
CA ALA A 265 15.69 -11.60 -16.80
C ALA A 265 14.47 -12.48 -17.16
N MET A 266 13.48 -12.58 -16.27
CA MET A 266 12.22 -13.25 -16.57
C MET A 266 11.39 -12.52 -17.65
N MET A 267 11.59 -11.22 -17.81
CA MET A 267 10.88 -10.38 -18.79
C MET A 267 11.56 -10.33 -20.15
N MET A 268 12.89 -10.51 -20.21
CA MET A 268 13.69 -10.38 -21.42
C MET A 268 14.03 -11.77 -21.99
N SER A 269 14.14 -11.85 -23.31
CA SER A 269 14.56 -13.09 -23.98
C SER A 269 16.03 -13.44 -23.72
N ASP A 270 16.38 -14.71 -23.80
CA ASP A 270 17.72 -15.30 -23.55
C ASP A 270 18.92 -14.59 -24.23
N MET A 271 18.67 -13.76 -25.23
CA MET A 271 19.74 -13.04 -25.96
C MET A 271 20.41 -11.88 -25.19
N VAL A 272 19.88 -11.50 -24.04
CA VAL A 272 20.32 -10.29 -23.31
C VAL A 272 21.02 -10.65 -21.99
N SER A 273 20.95 -11.92 -21.56
CA SER A 273 21.44 -12.42 -20.26
C SER A 273 22.91 -12.05 -19.99
N ASP A 274 23.84 -12.41 -20.88
CA ASP A 274 25.27 -12.19 -20.64
C ASP A 274 25.66 -10.69 -20.55
N SER A 275 24.93 -9.81 -21.23
CA SER A 275 25.17 -8.37 -21.16
C SER A 275 24.55 -7.74 -19.92
N LEU A 276 23.50 -8.34 -19.37
CA LEU A 276 22.87 -7.89 -18.13
C LEU A 276 23.75 -8.23 -16.92
N ASP A 277 24.37 -9.42 -16.88
CA ASP A 277 25.24 -9.82 -15.78
C ASP A 277 26.46 -8.88 -15.65
N ALA A 278 27.10 -8.53 -16.77
CA ALA A 278 28.21 -7.58 -16.74
C ALA A 278 27.80 -6.16 -16.27
N VAL A 279 26.60 -5.71 -16.62
CA VAL A 279 26.05 -4.43 -16.17
C VAL A 279 25.70 -4.50 -14.69
N ARG A 280 25.08 -5.61 -14.24
CA ARG A 280 24.79 -5.86 -12.83
C ARG A 280 26.04 -5.76 -11.98
N ASP A 281 27.09 -6.52 -12.32
CA ASP A 281 28.33 -6.56 -11.56
C ASP A 281 28.99 -5.18 -11.45
N GLN A 282 29.00 -4.41 -12.53
CA GLN A 282 29.52 -3.03 -12.53
C GLN A 282 28.69 -2.10 -11.61
N ILE A 283 27.38 -2.26 -11.56
CA ILE A 283 26.51 -1.48 -10.68
C ILE A 283 26.74 -1.88 -9.22
N VAL A 284 26.77 -3.19 -8.93
CA VAL A 284 27.02 -3.74 -7.61
C VAL A 284 28.35 -3.23 -7.05
N ASP A 285 29.44 -3.31 -7.81
CA ASP A 285 30.74 -2.82 -7.40
C ASP A 285 30.74 -1.32 -7.08
N SER A 286 30.03 -0.54 -7.89
CA SER A 286 29.91 0.91 -7.69
C SER A 286 29.10 1.23 -6.42
N LEU A 287 27.99 0.54 -6.18
CA LEU A 287 27.13 0.74 -5.02
C LEU A 287 27.82 0.30 -3.72
N LYS A 288 28.56 -0.82 -3.72
CA LYS A 288 29.35 -1.28 -2.57
C LYS A 288 30.39 -0.28 -2.12
N MET A 289 30.97 0.49 -3.04
CA MET A 289 31.93 1.55 -2.67
C MET A 289 31.25 2.69 -1.90
N VAL A 290 29.98 2.95 -2.12
CA VAL A 290 29.22 4.07 -1.52
C VAL A 290 28.44 3.61 -0.29
N LYS A 291 27.83 2.41 -0.36
CA LYS A 291 27.02 1.79 0.72
C LYS A 291 27.56 0.39 1.04
N PRO A 292 28.72 0.29 1.74
CA PRO A 292 29.36 -1.01 2.03
C PRO A 292 28.52 -1.92 2.92
N ASN A 293 27.59 -1.36 3.71
CA ASN A 293 26.70 -2.12 4.59
C ASN A 293 25.41 -2.59 3.90
N GLY A 294 25.16 -2.17 2.66
CA GLY A 294 23.95 -2.49 1.92
C GLY A 294 23.05 -1.27 1.66
N ALA A 295 21.98 -1.49 0.90
CA ALA A 295 20.91 -0.52 0.69
C ALA A 295 20.05 -0.42 1.95
N GLU A 296 19.62 0.79 2.27
CA GLU A 296 18.75 1.05 3.41
C GLU A 296 17.33 1.29 2.94
N ILE A 297 16.39 0.48 3.46
CA ILE A 297 14.96 0.65 3.23
C ILE A 297 14.37 1.17 4.52
N ILE A 298 13.83 2.38 4.46
CA ILE A 298 13.15 3.04 5.57
C ILE A 298 11.66 3.08 5.24
N LEU A 299 10.85 2.57 6.16
CA LEU A 299 9.40 2.59 6.06
C LEU A 299 8.84 3.35 7.26
N LYS A 300 7.99 4.34 6.99
CA LYS A 300 7.22 5.06 8.00
C LYS A 300 5.75 4.91 7.69
N GLU A 301 4.98 4.52 8.70
CA GLU A 301 3.54 4.37 8.58
C GLU A 301 2.86 5.05 9.76
N TYR A 302 1.70 5.58 9.50
CA TYR A 302 0.81 6.15 10.49
C TYR A 302 -0.62 5.78 10.15
N CYS A 303 -1.34 5.25 11.12
CA CYS A 303 -2.76 4.91 11.01
C CYS A 303 -3.52 5.61 12.13
N GLY A 304 -4.40 6.52 11.78
CA GLY A 304 -5.36 7.13 12.69
C GLY A 304 -6.73 6.48 12.57
N PHE A 305 -7.42 6.30 13.69
CA PHE A 305 -8.75 5.71 13.76
C PHE A 305 -9.69 6.57 14.59
N PHE A 306 -10.94 6.61 14.16
CA PHE A 306 -12.03 7.04 15.03
C PHE A 306 -12.31 5.96 16.08
N LEU A 307 -12.88 6.35 17.21
CA LEU A 307 -13.21 5.43 18.31
C LEU A 307 -14.04 4.21 17.88
N ASN A 308 -14.88 4.35 16.86
CA ASN A 308 -15.66 3.25 16.29
C ASN A 308 -14.90 2.38 15.27
N GLY A 309 -13.58 2.54 15.18
CA GLY A 309 -12.71 1.76 14.31
C GLY A 309 -12.75 2.12 12.84
N TRP A 310 -13.49 3.16 12.42
CA TRP A 310 -13.32 3.67 11.06
C TRP A 310 -11.94 4.30 10.91
N PRO A 311 -11.18 3.94 9.85
CA PRO A 311 -9.92 4.60 9.54
C PRO A 311 -10.17 6.10 9.30
N LYS A 312 -9.38 6.95 9.97
CA LYS A 312 -9.42 8.40 9.85
C LYS A 312 -8.43 8.89 8.82
N GLU A 313 -7.21 8.38 8.93
CA GLU A 313 -6.12 8.70 8.03
C GLU A 313 -5.09 7.58 8.01
N TYR A 314 -4.38 7.50 6.90
CA TYR A 314 -3.24 6.60 6.73
C TYR A 314 -2.14 7.35 6.00
N TYR A 315 -0.94 7.32 6.54
CA TYR A 315 0.28 7.82 5.90
C TYR A 315 1.29 6.70 5.75
N TYR A 316 1.91 6.66 4.60
CA TYR A 316 2.96 5.74 4.25
C TYR A 316 4.08 6.51 3.55
N GLU A 317 5.33 6.28 3.98
CA GLU A 317 6.53 6.75 3.31
C GLU A 317 7.54 5.63 3.24
N LYS A 318 7.92 5.25 2.03
CA LYS A 318 9.00 4.29 1.79
C LYS A 318 10.16 5.02 1.13
N THR A 319 11.32 4.98 1.78
CA THR A 319 12.57 5.49 1.24
C THR A 319 13.53 4.34 0.97
N ILE A 320 14.07 4.27 -0.23
CA ILE A 320 15.16 3.35 -0.57
C ILE A 320 16.38 4.20 -0.86
N ASP A 321 17.39 4.08 0.01
CA ASP A 321 18.66 4.80 -0.08
C ASP A 321 19.78 3.89 -0.59
N LEU A 322 20.26 4.19 -1.80
CA LEU A 322 21.37 3.51 -2.47
C LEU A 322 22.72 4.21 -2.27
N GLY A 323 22.75 5.33 -1.54
CA GLY A 323 23.94 6.16 -1.35
C GLY A 323 24.30 7.06 -2.53
N ILE A 324 23.95 6.70 -3.74
CA ILE A 324 24.08 7.53 -4.96
C ILE A 324 22.81 8.31 -5.26
N GLY A 325 21.70 7.99 -4.56
CA GLY A 325 20.40 8.59 -4.69
C GLY A 325 19.36 7.88 -3.85
N GLN A 326 18.22 8.51 -3.71
CA GLN A 326 17.08 7.98 -2.98
C GLN A 326 15.85 7.90 -3.88
N ASN A 327 15.05 6.86 -3.67
CA ASN A 327 13.69 6.80 -4.20
C ASN A 327 12.72 6.85 -3.02
N ILE A 328 11.80 7.78 -3.09
CA ILE A 328 10.80 8.00 -2.05
C ILE A 328 9.42 7.82 -2.65
N GLU A 329 8.61 6.98 -2.02
CA GLU A 329 7.20 6.81 -2.32
C GLU A 329 6.40 7.25 -1.11
N THR A 330 5.40 8.11 -1.30
CA THR A 330 4.49 8.54 -0.25
C THR A 330 3.05 8.28 -0.65
N ARG A 331 2.24 7.83 0.31
CA ARG A 331 0.78 7.74 0.20
C ARG A 331 0.16 8.38 1.40
N TYR A 332 -0.84 9.19 1.17
CA TYR A 332 -1.62 9.80 2.22
C TYR A 332 -3.10 9.64 1.91
N ILE A 333 -3.79 8.89 2.75
CA ILE A 333 -5.24 8.70 2.67
C ILE A 333 -5.85 9.46 3.83
N GLU A 334 -6.76 10.38 3.52
CA GLU A 334 -7.50 11.16 4.51
C GLU A 334 -9.01 11.02 4.29
N TRP A 335 -9.77 11.01 5.36
CA TRP A 335 -11.22 11.09 5.24
C TRP A 335 -11.66 12.50 4.76
N VAL A 336 -12.66 12.54 3.88
CA VAL A 336 -13.23 13.78 3.33
C VAL A 336 -14.62 14.04 3.87
N SER A 337 -15.42 12.98 3.93
CA SER A 337 -16.79 13.06 4.44
C SER A 337 -17.24 11.71 4.98
N ARG A 338 -18.19 11.75 5.90
CA ARG A 338 -18.75 10.56 6.54
C ARG A 338 -20.25 10.69 6.69
N ASN A 339 -20.95 9.56 6.64
CA ASN A 339 -22.33 9.44 7.04
C ASN A 339 -22.49 8.12 7.81
N TRP A 340 -22.57 8.22 9.12
CA TRP A 340 -22.65 7.08 10.02
C TRP A 340 -23.98 7.04 10.74
N ASN A 341 -24.46 5.85 11.03
CA ASN A 341 -25.47 5.64 12.02
C ASN A 341 -24.81 5.70 13.40
N ILE A 342 -25.06 6.76 14.14
CA ILE A 342 -24.58 6.86 15.53
C ILE A 342 -25.40 5.88 16.36
N TYR A 343 -24.78 4.84 16.91
CA TYR A 343 -25.37 4.02 17.94
C TYR A 343 -25.46 4.87 19.21
N ILE A 344 -26.62 5.45 19.48
CA ILE A 344 -26.96 5.91 20.82
C ILE A 344 -27.17 4.60 21.62
N ARG A 345 -26.21 4.26 22.49
CA ARG A 345 -26.38 3.21 23.46
C ARG A 345 -27.53 3.66 24.36
N GLU A 346 -28.74 3.16 24.15
CA GLU A 346 -29.82 3.33 25.10
C GLU A 346 -29.35 2.62 26.39
N ASP A 347 -28.91 3.41 27.37
CA ASP A 347 -28.70 2.89 28.72
C ASP A 347 -30.01 2.28 29.17
N LYS A 348 -30.01 0.94 29.32
CA LYS A 348 -31.16 0.25 29.91
C LYS A 348 -31.41 0.91 31.26
N PRO A 349 -32.64 1.44 31.50
CA PRO A 349 -32.94 2.01 32.80
C PRO A 349 -32.60 0.98 33.86
N THR A 350 -31.71 1.33 34.76
CA THR A 350 -31.41 0.52 35.96
C THR A 350 -32.72 0.30 36.68
N ASP A 351 -33.18 -0.95 36.69
CA ASP A 351 -34.39 -1.38 37.43
C ASP A 351 -34.10 -1.18 38.93
N ASN A 352 -34.40 0.03 39.40
CA ASN A 352 -34.42 0.33 40.81
C ASN A 352 -35.65 -0.37 41.43
N ARG A 353 -35.57 -1.67 41.67
CA ARG A 353 -36.47 -2.34 42.60
C ARG A 353 -35.92 -2.09 43.99
N GLU A 354 -36.45 -1.06 44.61
CA GLU A 354 -36.43 -0.94 46.08
C GLU A 354 -37.10 -2.19 46.67
N ILE A 355 -36.40 -2.80 47.62
CA ILE A 355 -36.97 -3.72 48.65
C ILE A 355 -37.10 -2.93 49.94
#